data_91a1c1fd7145c8032646916ad34ee7ac
#
_entry.id   91a1c1fd7145c8032646916ad34ee7ac
#
_cell.length_a   1.000
_cell.length_b   1.000
_cell.length_c   1.000
_cell.angle_alpha   90.00
_cell.angle_beta   90.00
_cell.angle_gamma   90.00
#
_symmetry.space_group_name_H-M   'P 1'
#
loop_
_entity.id
_entity.type
_entity.pdbx_description
1 polymer ?
#
loop_
_entity_poly.entity_id
_entity_poly.type
_entity_poly.pdbx_seq_one_letter_code
_entity_poly.pdbx_strand_id
1 'polypeptide(L)'
;MPFYKRGFLYLMRKRGKSVLLLLIFLFVNSMILSTNMILHATESTEAAMQEKAGAKVVCEISDIANPITDKEAETIKNLAEVTSINRMGQQSAYLTDLAPVTASASTEPDNLKVSLLSFDDMDTDSPFADQSYRLTDGELVKPETKYGAVINAGFAEYNGLQIGDTLSFETENGKAVTVEVIGEYLTGNESQQENNTLAVYRMENQIYIDNTAYLELFDGSGFYKVSAYTG
;
A
#
# COMPACT_ATOMS: atom_id res chain seq x y z
N MET A 1 65.57 -28.77 -12.36
CA MET A 1 64.31 -28.10 -12.79
C MET A 1 63.60 -27.58 -11.57
N PRO A 2 63.19 -26.32 -11.53
CA PRO A 2 62.48 -25.76 -10.38
C PRO A 2 61.12 -26.45 -10.19
N PHE A 3 60.67 -26.56 -8.93
CA PHE A 3 59.53 -27.32 -8.49
C PHE A 3 58.22 -26.97 -9.26
N TYR A 4 57.96 -25.68 -9.56
CA TYR A 4 56.81 -25.23 -10.31
C TYR A 4 56.73 -25.76 -11.75
N LYS A 5 57.87 -25.93 -12.43
CA LYS A 5 57.90 -26.50 -13.78
C LYS A 5 57.51 -27.98 -13.80
N ARG A 6 57.89 -28.74 -12.75
CA ARG A 6 57.50 -30.15 -12.61
C ARG A 6 56.01 -30.29 -12.35
N GLY A 7 55.44 -29.41 -11.51
CA GLY A 7 54.01 -29.34 -11.25
C GLY A 7 53.18 -29.02 -12.50
N PHE A 8 53.63 -28.03 -13.29
CA PHE A 8 52.98 -27.66 -14.54
C PHE A 8 52.99 -28.78 -15.57
N LEU A 9 54.13 -29.47 -15.75
CA LEU A 9 54.22 -30.62 -16.65
C LEU A 9 53.33 -31.80 -16.22
N TYR A 10 53.15 -32.00 -14.92
CA TYR A 10 52.24 -33.04 -14.40
C TYR A 10 50.78 -32.70 -14.70
N LEU A 11 50.37 -31.42 -14.52
CA LEU A 11 49.02 -30.92 -14.87
C LEU A 11 48.74 -31.09 -16.37
N MET A 12 49.71 -30.75 -17.22
CA MET A 12 49.59 -30.90 -18.67
C MET A 12 49.47 -32.37 -19.12
N ARG A 13 50.09 -33.30 -18.41
CA ARG A 13 50.09 -34.74 -18.75
C ARG A 13 48.79 -35.43 -18.35
N LYS A 14 48.02 -34.91 -17.37
CA LYS A 14 46.76 -35.44 -16.91
C LYS A 14 45.61 -34.44 -17.06
N ARG A 15 45.48 -33.84 -18.26
CA ARG A 15 44.55 -32.74 -18.57
C ARG A 15 43.11 -32.99 -18.09
N GLY A 16 42.56 -34.18 -18.33
CA GLY A 16 41.17 -34.51 -17.94
C GLY A 16 40.92 -34.44 -16.43
N LYS A 17 41.86 -34.98 -15.62
CA LYS A 17 41.73 -34.93 -14.15
C LYS A 17 41.92 -33.53 -13.59
N SER A 18 42.86 -32.76 -14.19
CA SER A 18 43.12 -31.37 -13.78
C SER A 18 41.96 -30.44 -14.13
N VAL A 19 41.33 -30.62 -15.30
CA VAL A 19 40.12 -29.87 -15.71
C VAL A 19 38.97 -30.22 -14.80
N LEU A 20 38.75 -31.50 -14.49
CA LEU A 20 37.67 -31.92 -13.58
C LEU A 20 37.85 -31.29 -12.20
N LEU A 21 39.04 -31.29 -11.65
CA LEU A 21 39.33 -30.70 -10.35
C LEU A 21 39.15 -29.18 -10.34
N LEU A 22 39.53 -28.50 -11.44
CA LEU A 22 39.28 -27.09 -11.63
C LEU A 22 37.77 -26.76 -11.66
N LEU A 23 36.98 -27.59 -12.38
CA LEU A 23 35.53 -27.40 -12.46
C LEU A 23 34.85 -27.58 -11.09
N ILE A 24 35.25 -28.62 -10.33
CA ILE A 24 34.75 -28.83 -8.97
C ILE A 24 35.10 -27.62 -8.07
N PHE A 25 36.33 -27.14 -8.15
CA PHE A 25 36.78 -25.97 -7.38
C PHE A 25 35.98 -24.71 -7.75
N LEU A 26 35.77 -24.44 -9.04
CA LEU A 26 34.96 -23.33 -9.50
C LEU A 26 33.50 -23.45 -9.03
N PHE A 27 32.93 -24.65 -9.11
CA PHE A 27 31.58 -24.91 -8.66
C PHE A 27 31.39 -24.66 -7.15
N VAL A 28 32.31 -25.20 -6.32
CA VAL A 28 32.28 -24.96 -4.88
C VAL A 28 32.43 -23.49 -4.52
N ASN A 29 33.35 -22.76 -5.17
CA ASN A 29 33.50 -21.33 -4.93
C ASN A 29 32.27 -20.52 -5.40
N SER A 30 31.66 -20.91 -6.53
CA SER A 30 30.42 -20.28 -6.99
C SER A 30 29.28 -20.47 -5.98
N MET A 31 29.15 -21.67 -5.41
CA MET A 31 28.15 -21.93 -4.36
C MET A 31 28.39 -21.07 -3.10
N ILE A 32 29.64 -20.97 -2.64
CA ILE A 32 29.99 -20.15 -1.47
C ILE A 32 29.71 -18.67 -1.73
N LEU A 33 30.07 -18.15 -2.91
CA LEU A 33 29.78 -16.77 -3.30
C LEU A 33 28.28 -16.51 -3.36
N SER A 34 27.52 -17.41 -3.98
CA SER A 34 26.05 -17.28 -4.05
C SER A 34 25.40 -17.26 -2.66
N THR A 35 25.85 -18.13 -1.76
CA THR A 35 25.34 -18.17 -0.39
C THR A 35 25.64 -16.88 0.37
N ASN A 36 26.86 -16.35 0.25
CA ASN A 36 27.23 -15.09 0.86
C ASN A 36 26.41 -13.90 0.29
N MET A 37 26.17 -13.87 -1.03
CA MET A 37 25.35 -12.83 -1.65
C MET A 37 23.90 -12.88 -1.14
N ILE A 38 23.33 -14.07 -1.01
CA ILE A 38 21.97 -14.25 -0.47
C ILE A 38 21.93 -13.78 1.00
N LEU A 39 22.92 -14.17 1.81
CA LEU A 39 22.98 -13.77 3.21
C LEU A 39 23.04 -12.24 3.36
N HIS A 40 23.94 -11.58 2.63
CA HIS A 40 24.04 -10.11 2.66
C HIS A 40 22.79 -9.41 2.12
N ALA A 41 22.16 -9.96 1.08
CA ALA A 41 20.91 -9.43 0.59
C ALA A 41 19.78 -9.55 1.63
N THR A 42 19.73 -10.67 2.36
CA THR A 42 18.76 -10.88 3.43
C THR A 42 19.00 -9.93 4.60
N GLU A 43 20.25 -9.81 5.07
CA GLU A 43 20.60 -8.88 6.17
C GLU A 43 20.30 -7.42 5.81
N SER A 44 20.62 -7.00 4.58
CA SER A 44 20.33 -5.62 4.13
C SER A 44 18.82 -5.36 3.98
N THR A 45 18.06 -6.38 3.54
CA THR A 45 16.61 -6.28 3.45
C THR A 45 15.98 -6.24 4.84
N GLU A 46 16.44 -7.06 5.76
CA GLU A 46 15.96 -7.07 7.16
C GLU A 46 16.26 -5.73 7.85
N ALA A 47 17.48 -5.19 7.70
CA ALA A 47 17.83 -3.88 8.23
C ALA A 47 16.97 -2.75 7.63
N ALA A 48 16.74 -2.77 6.32
CA ALA A 48 15.88 -1.79 5.64
C ALA A 48 14.40 -1.93 6.05
N MET A 49 13.94 -3.16 6.31
CA MET A 49 12.60 -3.40 6.85
C MET A 49 12.48 -2.93 8.30
N GLN A 50 13.49 -3.18 9.14
CA GLN A 50 13.50 -2.69 10.53
C GLN A 50 13.56 -1.16 10.60
N GLU A 51 14.34 -0.51 9.74
CA GLU A 51 14.43 0.94 9.65
C GLU A 51 13.10 1.56 9.17
N LYS A 52 12.42 0.94 8.19
CA LYS A 52 11.09 1.37 7.73
C LYS A 52 9.97 0.99 8.69
N ALA A 53 10.11 -0.13 9.39
CA ALA A 53 9.07 -0.61 10.29
C ALA A 53 9.06 0.13 11.61
N GLY A 54 10.01 0.97 12.01
CA GLY A 54 10.02 1.67 13.30
C GLY A 54 9.16 0.94 14.36
N ALA A 55 9.23 1.12 15.59
CA ALA A 55 8.26 0.48 16.46
C ALA A 55 6.88 1.10 16.18
N LYS A 56 6.01 0.33 15.49
CA LYS A 56 4.65 0.73 15.15
C LYS A 56 3.68 0.14 16.15
N VAL A 57 2.87 0.97 16.78
CA VAL A 57 1.73 0.57 17.61
C VAL A 57 0.45 0.91 16.89
N VAL A 58 -0.44 -0.07 16.74
CA VAL A 58 -1.73 0.11 16.06
C VAL A 58 -2.84 0.03 17.08
N CYS A 59 -3.66 1.06 17.13
CA CYS A 59 -4.94 1.11 17.83
C CYS A 59 -6.05 0.96 16.78
N GLU A 60 -6.82 -0.12 16.85
CA GLU A 60 -7.93 -0.41 15.94
C GLU A 60 -9.21 -0.60 16.75
N ILE A 61 -10.33 -0.10 16.24
CA ILE A 61 -11.62 -0.28 16.92
C ILE A 61 -12.09 -1.72 16.84
N SER A 62 -12.71 -2.21 17.89
CA SER A 62 -13.40 -3.50 17.91
C SER A 62 -14.89 -3.38 17.60
N ASP A 63 -15.43 -2.16 17.62
CA ASP A 63 -16.84 -1.86 17.39
C ASP A 63 -16.95 -0.55 16.59
N ILE A 64 -17.57 -0.62 15.44
CA ILE A 64 -17.82 0.53 14.54
C ILE A 64 -18.63 1.65 15.22
N ALA A 65 -19.45 1.31 16.22
CA ALA A 65 -20.23 2.29 16.96
C ALA A 65 -19.37 3.20 17.87
N ASN A 66 -18.11 2.82 18.13
CA ASN A 66 -17.18 3.54 19.00
C ASN A 66 -15.87 3.84 18.24
N PRO A 67 -15.88 4.76 17.28
CA PRO A 67 -14.67 5.14 16.53
C PRO A 67 -13.68 5.88 17.42
N ILE A 68 -12.40 5.83 17.06
CA ILE A 68 -11.35 6.61 17.73
C ILE A 68 -11.56 8.08 17.39
N THR A 69 -11.85 8.89 18.37
CA THR A 69 -12.05 10.34 18.18
C THR A 69 -10.73 11.04 17.83
N ASP A 70 -10.83 12.19 17.17
CA ASP A 70 -9.66 13.03 16.87
C ASP A 70 -8.89 13.43 18.15
N LYS A 71 -9.61 13.68 19.25
CA LYS A 71 -9.02 13.99 20.55
C LYS A 71 -8.20 12.81 21.11
N GLU A 72 -8.67 11.58 20.94
CA GLU A 72 -7.94 10.38 21.37
C GLU A 72 -6.71 10.16 20.49
N ALA A 73 -6.82 10.36 19.18
CA ALA A 73 -5.70 10.30 18.26
C ALA A 73 -4.62 11.35 18.60
N GLU A 74 -5.01 12.59 18.91
CA GLU A 74 -4.08 13.63 19.38
C GLU A 74 -3.45 13.29 20.74
N THR A 75 -4.17 12.58 21.62
CA THR A 75 -3.60 12.10 22.88
C THR A 75 -2.50 11.06 22.63
N ILE A 76 -2.71 10.16 21.67
CA ILE A 76 -1.70 9.18 21.26
C ILE A 76 -0.47 9.89 20.67
N LYS A 77 -0.68 10.87 19.79
CA LYS A 77 0.38 11.66 19.15
C LYS A 77 1.27 12.39 20.15
N ASN A 78 0.69 12.84 21.28
CA ASN A 78 1.40 13.58 22.31
C ASN A 78 2.15 12.68 23.33
N LEU A 79 2.17 11.37 23.17
CA LEU A 79 3.00 10.47 23.99
C LEU A 79 4.48 10.71 23.68
N ALA A 80 5.31 10.64 24.71
CA ALA A 80 6.72 11.09 24.66
C ALA A 80 7.60 10.35 23.63
N GLU A 81 7.22 9.13 23.24
CA GLU A 81 7.98 8.29 22.31
C GLU A 81 7.38 8.26 20.90
N VAL A 82 6.23 8.90 20.67
CA VAL A 82 5.55 8.93 19.38
C VAL A 82 6.11 10.07 18.54
N THR A 83 6.62 9.73 17.35
CA THR A 83 7.16 10.70 16.39
C THR A 83 6.11 11.14 15.36
N SER A 84 5.23 10.23 14.97
CA SER A 84 4.13 10.53 14.05
C SER A 84 2.96 9.57 14.26
N ILE A 85 1.78 9.96 13.78
CA ILE A 85 0.60 9.10 13.71
C ILE A 85 0.07 9.08 12.28
N ASN A 86 -0.60 7.98 11.92
CA ASN A 86 -1.39 7.87 10.70
C ASN A 86 -2.80 7.41 11.09
N ARG A 87 -3.78 8.27 10.85
CA ARG A 87 -5.19 8.01 11.15
C ARG A 87 -5.87 7.46 9.91
N MET A 88 -6.63 6.40 10.05
CA MET A 88 -7.41 5.80 8.99
C MET A 88 -8.90 5.87 9.32
N GLY A 89 -9.67 6.54 8.47
CA GLY A 89 -11.14 6.50 8.48
C GLY A 89 -11.66 5.51 7.44
N GLN A 90 -12.84 4.95 7.70
CA GLN A 90 -13.55 4.07 6.76
C GLN A 90 -15.04 4.26 6.89
N GLN A 91 -15.66 4.71 5.81
CA GLN A 91 -17.11 4.94 5.70
C GLN A 91 -17.56 4.74 4.26
N SER A 92 -18.86 4.81 4.01
CA SER A 92 -19.42 4.79 2.66
C SER A 92 -20.20 6.07 2.38
N ALA A 93 -20.20 6.52 1.12
CA ALA A 93 -20.95 7.69 0.67
C ALA A 93 -21.52 7.47 -0.73
N TYR A 94 -22.51 8.29 -1.07
CA TYR A 94 -23.04 8.38 -2.43
C TYR A 94 -22.15 9.28 -3.29
N LEU A 95 -22.12 8.99 -4.59
CA LEU A 95 -21.56 9.90 -5.60
C LEU A 95 -22.70 10.81 -6.10
N THR A 96 -22.43 12.11 -6.27
CA THR A 96 -23.48 13.05 -6.70
C THR A 96 -23.73 12.99 -8.21
N ASP A 97 -22.67 13.04 -9.02
CA ASP A 97 -22.77 13.15 -10.47
C ASP A 97 -22.19 11.95 -11.25
N LEU A 98 -21.75 10.94 -10.54
CA LEU A 98 -21.08 9.75 -11.09
C LEU A 98 -21.75 8.48 -10.58
N ALA A 99 -21.42 7.35 -11.18
CA ALA A 99 -21.95 6.06 -10.78
C ALA A 99 -20.87 5.11 -10.26
N PRO A 100 -21.13 4.35 -9.18
CA PRO A 100 -20.26 3.26 -8.79
C PRO A 100 -20.16 2.21 -9.91
N VAL A 101 -19.01 1.58 -10.02
CA VAL A 101 -18.83 0.41 -10.89
C VAL A 101 -19.68 -0.73 -10.35
N THR A 102 -20.65 -1.19 -11.12
CA THR A 102 -21.54 -2.28 -10.70
C THR A 102 -21.79 -3.27 -11.82
N ALA A 103 -21.92 -4.53 -11.46
CA ALA A 103 -22.31 -5.59 -12.40
C ALA A 103 -23.83 -5.77 -12.48
N SER A 104 -24.60 -5.14 -11.57
CA SER A 104 -26.05 -5.31 -11.44
C SER A 104 -26.75 -3.96 -11.41
N ALA A 105 -27.85 -3.85 -12.12
CA ALA A 105 -28.76 -2.70 -12.10
C ALA A 105 -29.65 -2.70 -10.83
N SER A 106 -29.15 -3.16 -9.69
CA SER A 106 -29.88 -3.16 -8.42
C SER A 106 -29.99 -1.75 -7.86
N THR A 107 -31.19 -1.43 -7.32
CA THR A 107 -31.46 -0.16 -6.64
C THR A 107 -31.23 -0.23 -5.13
N GLU A 108 -30.61 -1.29 -4.65
CA GLU A 108 -30.21 -1.40 -3.23
C GLU A 108 -29.23 -0.29 -2.86
N PRO A 109 -29.37 0.32 -1.66
CA PRO A 109 -28.52 1.46 -1.26
C PRO A 109 -27.01 1.16 -1.37
N ASP A 110 -26.60 -0.05 -1.06
CA ASP A 110 -25.18 -0.46 -1.11
C ASP A 110 -24.64 -0.63 -2.52
N ASN A 111 -25.51 -0.65 -3.55
CA ASN A 111 -25.11 -0.58 -4.96
C ASN A 111 -25.00 0.86 -5.50
N LEU A 112 -25.36 1.85 -4.70
CA LEU A 112 -25.30 3.27 -5.05
C LEU A 112 -24.18 4.00 -4.31
N LYS A 113 -23.47 3.30 -3.42
CA LYS A 113 -22.39 3.85 -2.60
C LYS A 113 -21.02 3.37 -3.06
N VAL A 114 -20.03 4.19 -2.75
CA VAL A 114 -18.60 3.84 -2.81
C VAL A 114 -18.04 3.73 -1.40
N SER A 115 -16.96 2.98 -1.26
CA SER A 115 -16.20 2.88 0.00
C SER A 115 -15.14 3.98 0.04
N LEU A 116 -15.21 4.84 1.06
CA LEU A 116 -14.22 5.88 1.31
C LEU A 116 -13.28 5.43 2.43
N LEU A 117 -12.00 5.43 2.13
CA LEU A 117 -10.93 5.22 3.10
C LEU A 117 -10.13 6.52 3.19
N SER A 118 -9.82 6.95 4.40
CA SER A 118 -9.00 8.14 4.58
C SER A 118 -7.70 7.83 5.30
N PHE A 119 -6.67 8.61 4.98
CA PHE A 119 -5.36 8.53 5.61
C PHE A 119 -4.76 9.91 5.83
N ASP A 120 -3.86 10.05 6.82
CA ASP A 120 -2.96 11.21 6.89
C ASP A 120 -1.83 11.06 5.87
N ASP A 121 -1.26 9.86 5.74
CA ASP A 121 -0.16 9.54 4.81
C ASP A 121 -0.32 8.13 4.26
N MET A 122 -0.52 8.01 2.96
CA MET A 122 -0.69 6.71 2.29
C MET A 122 0.64 5.98 2.04
N ASP A 123 1.80 6.61 2.24
CA ASP A 123 3.09 5.90 2.20
C ASP A 123 3.34 5.06 3.46
N THR A 124 2.50 5.23 4.48
CA THR A 124 2.61 4.49 5.73
C THR A 124 1.30 3.77 6.05
N ASP A 125 1.42 2.51 6.49
CA ASP A 125 0.30 1.68 6.99
C ASP A 125 -0.93 1.60 6.05
N SER A 126 -0.68 1.56 4.76
CA SER A 126 -1.68 1.43 3.70
C SER A 126 -1.34 0.28 2.76
N PRO A 127 -2.25 -0.15 1.88
CA PRO A 127 -1.97 -1.11 0.83
C PRO A 127 -0.88 -0.66 -0.17
N PHE A 128 -0.57 0.62 -0.22
CA PHE A 128 0.51 1.17 -1.04
C PHE A 128 1.87 1.02 -0.36
N ALA A 129 1.91 1.15 0.96
CA ALA A 129 3.13 0.98 1.75
C ALA A 129 3.67 -0.47 1.68
N ASP A 130 2.78 -1.47 1.66
CA ASP A 130 3.13 -2.89 1.54
C ASP A 130 3.19 -3.38 0.09
N GLN A 131 2.97 -2.49 -0.89
CA GLN A 131 2.98 -2.75 -2.33
C GLN A 131 1.89 -3.73 -2.81
N SER A 132 0.84 -3.95 -2.02
CA SER A 132 -0.35 -4.70 -2.45
C SER A 132 -1.11 -3.96 -3.54
N TYR A 133 -1.09 -2.61 -3.48
CA TYR A 133 -1.62 -1.73 -4.51
C TYR A 133 -0.49 -0.89 -5.12
N ARG A 134 -0.67 -0.53 -6.38
CA ARG A 134 0.33 0.22 -7.12
C ARG A 134 -0.26 1.52 -7.68
N LEU A 135 0.32 2.65 -7.32
CA LEU A 135 0.05 3.92 -7.99
C LEU A 135 0.48 3.82 -9.46
N THR A 136 -0.41 4.18 -10.39
CA THR A 136 -0.17 4.16 -11.84
C THR A 136 0.11 5.53 -12.40
N ASP A 137 -0.52 6.56 -11.84
CA ASP A 137 -0.34 7.96 -12.23
C ASP A 137 -0.63 8.89 -11.07
N GLY A 138 -0.09 10.11 -11.08
CA GLY A 138 -0.30 11.12 -10.05
C GLY A 138 0.46 10.87 -8.75
N GLU A 139 -0.15 11.21 -7.63
CA GLU A 139 0.46 11.13 -6.30
C GLU A 139 -0.49 10.54 -5.25
N LEU A 140 0.08 10.02 -4.15
CA LEU A 140 -0.68 9.53 -2.99
C LEU A 140 -1.03 10.68 -2.05
N VAL A 141 -2.06 10.48 -1.22
CA VAL A 141 -2.38 11.39 -0.11
C VAL A 141 -1.20 11.48 0.84
N LYS A 142 -0.83 12.72 1.18
CA LYS A 142 0.24 13.11 2.09
C LYS A 142 -0.31 13.99 3.21
N PRO A 143 0.44 14.22 4.29
CA PRO A 143 -0.03 15.04 5.41
C PRO A 143 -0.43 16.49 5.03
N GLU A 144 0.12 17.02 3.95
CA GLU A 144 -0.21 18.35 3.39
C GLU A 144 -1.38 18.35 2.42
N THR A 145 -1.82 17.17 1.94
CA THR A 145 -2.94 17.04 0.99
C THR A 145 -4.24 17.50 1.64
N LYS A 146 -5.00 18.28 0.91
CA LYS A 146 -6.34 18.71 1.31
C LYS A 146 -7.30 18.56 0.14
N TYR A 147 -8.43 17.91 0.40
CA TYR A 147 -9.46 17.63 -0.59
C TYR A 147 -8.91 16.89 -1.82
N GLY A 148 -7.98 15.94 -1.59
CA GLY A 148 -7.41 15.08 -2.61
C GLY A 148 -8.01 13.66 -2.56
N ALA A 149 -8.15 13.04 -3.72
CA ALA A 149 -8.62 11.67 -3.87
C ALA A 149 -7.69 10.84 -4.76
N VAL A 150 -7.44 9.60 -4.34
CA VAL A 150 -6.75 8.59 -5.14
C VAL A 150 -7.76 7.51 -5.50
N ILE A 151 -7.99 7.28 -6.79
CA ILE A 151 -9.06 6.44 -7.32
C ILE A 151 -8.50 5.21 -8.05
N ASN A 152 -9.29 4.15 -8.11
CA ASN A 152 -8.95 2.98 -8.88
C ASN A 152 -9.03 3.27 -10.38
N ALA A 153 -8.06 2.79 -11.18
CA ALA A 153 -8.02 3.00 -12.62
C ALA A 153 -9.28 2.46 -13.34
N GLY A 154 -9.87 1.35 -12.87
CA GLY A 154 -11.13 0.83 -13.39
C GLY A 154 -12.32 1.74 -13.11
N PHE A 155 -12.33 2.41 -11.96
CA PHE A 155 -13.33 3.44 -11.63
C PHE A 155 -13.14 4.69 -12.49
N ALA A 156 -11.89 5.11 -12.70
CA ALA A 156 -11.55 6.24 -13.57
C ALA A 156 -12.01 5.98 -15.02
N GLU A 157 -11.68 4.82 -15.57
CA GLU A 157 -12.11 4.41 -16.92
C GLU A 157 -13.64 4.37 -17.05
N TYR A 158 -14.33 3.78 -16.06
CA TYR A 158 -15.79 3.65 -16.08
C TYR A 158 -16.53 4.98 -16.11
N ASN A 159 -16.01 5.98 -15.40
CA ASN A 159 -16.60 7.33 -15.27
C ASN A 159 -15.94 8.37 -16.20
N GLY A 160 -14.89 8.01 -16.95
CA GLY A 160 -14.17 8.91 -17.85
C GLY A 160 -13.37 10.00 -17.12
N LEU A 161 -12.85 9.71 -15.94
CA LEU A 161 -12.12 10.63 -15.07
C LEU A 161 -10.63 10.67 -15.39
N GLN A 162 -10.01 11.80 -15.12
CA GLN A 162 -8.57 12.02 -15.21
C GLN A 162 -8.05 12.77 -13.96
N ILE A 163 -6.75 12.76 -13.74
CA ILE A 163 -6.12 13.56 -12.70
C ILE A 163 -6.44 15.04 -12.93
N GLY A 164 -6.87 15.74 -11.85
CA GLY A 164 -7.35 17.12 -11.88
C GLY A 164 -8.88 17.26 -11.98
N ASP A 165 -9.60 16.17 -12.29
CA ASP A 165 -11.07 16.18 -12.24
C ASP A 165 -11.56 16.17 -10.80
N THR A 166 -12.83 16.51 -10.59
CA THR A 166 -13.43 16.58 -9.25
C THR A 166 -14.47 15.49 -9.02
N LEU A 167 -14.50 15.01 -7.79
CA LEU A 167 -15.48 14.05 -7.27
C LEU A 167 -16.29 14.71 -6.17
N SER A 168 -17.61 14.54 -6.17
CA SER A 168 -18.49 15.01 -5.11
C SER A 168 -19.16 13.83 -4.42
N PHE A 169 -19.00 13.77 -3.09
CA PHE A 169 -19.60 12.76 -2.23
C PHE A 169 -20.70 13.37 -1.39
N GLU A 170 -21.73 12.58 -1.11
CA GLU A 170 -22.83 12.95 -0.24
C GLU A 170 -23.14 11.82 0.74
N THR A 171 -23.39 12.17 2.00
CA THR A 171 -23.83 11.24 3.04
C THR A 171 -25.36 11.11 3.06
N GLU A 172 -25.89 10.10 3.75
CA GLU A 172 -27.33 9.94 3.97
C GLU A 172 -28.00 11.15 4.65
N ASN A 173 -27.22 11.93 5.39
CA ASN A 173 -27.68 13.14 6.07
C ASN A 173 -27.62 14.39 5.18
N GLY A 174 -27.28 14.26 3.90
CA GLY A 174 -27.20 15.36 2.94
C GLY A 174 -25.96 16.24 3.09
N LYS A 175 -24.94 15.77 3.81
CA LYS A 175 -23.66 16.48 3.89
C LYS A 175 -22.81 16.11 2.68
N ALA A 176 -22.22 17.09 2.02
CA ALA A 176 -21.46 16.89 0.80
C ALA A 176 -20.06 17.50 0.89
N VAL A 177 -19.10 16.86 0.22
CA VAL A 177 -17.72 17.33 0.05
C VAL A 177 -17.28 17.06 -1.38
N THR A 178 -16.53 17.98 -1.96
CA THR A 178 -15.88 17.82 -3.28
C THR A 178 -14.36 17.72 -3.09
N VAL A 179 -13.76 16.74 -3.79
CA VAL A 179 -12.33 16.48 -3.79
C VAL A 179 -11.78 16.46 -5.21
N GLU A 180 -10.50 16.70 -5.39
CA GLU A 180 -9.79 16.61 -6.66
C GLU A 180 -9.12 15.23 -6.80
N VAL A 181 -9.19 14.62 -7.98
CA VAL A 181 -8.45 13.40 -8.30
C VAL A 181 -6.97 13.74 -8.44
N ILE A 182 -6.15 13.28 -7.49
CA ILE A 182 -4.70 13.52 -7.47
C ILE A 182 -3.89 12.31 -7.88
N GLY A 183 -4.49 11.12 -7.93
CA GLY A 183 -3.80 9.90 -8.32
C GLY A 183 -4.73 8.77 -8.73
N GLU A 184 -4.16 7.86 -9.51
CA GLU A 184 -4.81 6.62 -9.95
C GLU A 184 -4.01 5.40 -9.51
N TYR A 185 -4.70 4.31 -9.16
CA TYR A 185 -4.05 3.08 -8.71
C TYR A 185 -4.69 1.82 -9.30
N LEU A 186 -3.91 0.73 -9.27
CA LEU A 186 -4.36 -0.63 -9.58
C LEU A 186 -4.21 -1.54 -8.36
N THR A 187 -5.17 -2.42 -8.17
CA THR A 187 -5.08 -3.57 -7.26
C THR A 187 -4.51 -4.77 -8.02
N GLY A 188 -3.76 -5.65 -7.40
CA GLY A 188 -3.22 -6.83 -8.08
C GLY A 188 -4.26 -7.88 -8.50
N ASN A 189 -5.54 -7.71 -8.14
CA ASN A 189 -6.59 -8.73 -8.26
C ASN A 189 -7.87 -8.26 -8.97
N GLU A 190 -7.80 -7.28 -9.85
CA GLU A 190 -8.95 -6.66 -10.53
C GLU A 190 -9.83 -7.66 -11.31
N SER A 191 -9.26 -8.76 -11.78
CA SER A 191 -9.97 -9.78 -12.58
C SER A 191 -10.71 -10.86 -11.77
N GLN A 192 -10.66 -10.83 -10.44
CA GLN A 192 -11.17 -11.91 -9.59
C GLN A 192 -12.49 -11.57 -8.85
N GLN A 193 -13.11 -10.43 -9.12
CA GLN A 193 -14.35 -10.07 -8.43
C GLN A 193 -15.55 -10.85 -8.98
N GLU A 194 -16.31 -11.46 -8.08
CA GLU A 194 -17.54 -12.13 -8.45
C GLU A 194 -18.57 -11.11 -8.95
N ASN A 195 -19.30 -11.46 -10.02
CA ASN A 195 -20.35 -10.63 -10.63
C ASN A 195 -21.51 -10.29 -9.68
N ASN A 196 -21.50 -10.80 -8.46
CA ASN A 196 -22.55 -10.66 -7.47
C ASN A 196 -22.15 -9.77 -6.27
N THR A 197 -20.98 -9.12 -6.31
CA THR A 197 -20.52 -8.25 -5.23
C THR A 197 -21.23 -6.90 -5.32
N LEU A 198 -21.82 -6.44 -4.18
CA LEU A 198 -22.42 -5.11 -4.07
C LEU A 198 -21.38 -4.02 -4.35
N ALA A 199 -21.80 -2.92 -4.96
CA ALA A 199 -20.89 -1.86 -5.41
C ALA A 199 -19.98 -1.35 -4.29
N VAL A 200 -20.51 -1.14 -3.08
CA VAL A 200 -19.74 -0.65 -1.92
C VAL A 200 -18.58 -1.56 -1.51
N TYR A 201 -18.64 -2.85 -1.84
CA TYR A 201 -17.57 -3.81 -1.52
C TYR A 201 -16.64 -4.13 -2.70
N ARG A 202 -16.87 -3.51 -3.85
CA ARG A 202 -16.01 -3.69 -5.01
C ARG A 202 -14.71 -2.91 -4.85
N MET A 203 -13.60 -3.52 -5.22
CA MET A 203 -12.27 -2.88 -5.14
C MET A 203 -12.16 -1.65 -6.05
N GLU A 204 -12.86 -1.66 -7.19
CA GLU A 204 -12.90 -0.52 -8.11
C GLU A 204 -13.56 0.71 -7.45
N ASN A 205 -14.48 0.50 -6.52
CA ASN A 205 -15.20 1.56 -5.81
C ASN A 205 -14.56 1.95 -4.47
N GLN A 206 -13.34 1.51 -4.20
CA GLN A 206 -12.56 2.01 -3.07
C GLN A 206 -11.85 3.30 -3.48
N ILE A 207 -12.19 4.38 -2.82
CA ILE A 207 -11.63 5.71 -3.06
C ILE A 207 -10.90 6.15 -1.80
N TYR A 208 -9.67 6.56 -1.95
CA TYR A 208 -8.83 7.06 -0.87
C TYR A 208 -8.86 8.58 -0.86
N ILE A 209 -9.15 9.17 0.30
CA ILE A 209 -9.20 10.63 0.48
C ILE A 209 -8.34 11.07 1.65
N ASP A 210 -8.02 12.35 1.72
CA ASP A 210 -7.36 12.92 2.89
C ASP A 210 -8.31 13.05 4.09
N ASN A 211 -7.73 13.13 5.29
CA ASN A 211 -8.52 13.23 6.53
C ASN A 211 -9.27 14.55 6.70
N THR A 212 -8.89 15.63 6.00
CA THR A 212 -9.64 16.90 6.03
C THR A 212 -11.00 16.73 5.38
N ALA A 213 -11.01 16.18 4.15
CA ALA A 213 -12.24 15.89 3.42
C ALA A 213 -13.12 14.87 4.17
N TYR A 214 -12.49 13.83 4.73
CA TYR A 214 -13.20 12.79 5.47
C TYR A 214 -13.91 13.32 6.71
N LEU A 215 -13.21 14.09 7.56
CA LEU A 215 -13.79 14.65 8.79
C LEU A 215 -14.88 15.69 8.49
N GLU A 216 -14.75 16.43 7.39
CA GLU A 216 -15.79 17.35 6.95
C GLU A 216 -17.05 16.62 6.49
N LEU A 217 -16.87 15.56 5.66
CA LEU A 217 -18.00 14.80 5.12
C LEU A 217 -18.79 14.07 6.21
N PHE A 218 -18.11 13.52 7.21
CA PHE A 218 -18.71 12.68 8.25
C PHE A 218 -18.83 13.34 9.62
N ASP A 219 -18.84 14.69 9.70
CA ASP A 219 -19.00 15.46 10.94
C ASP A 219 -18.03 15.09 12.07
N GLY A 220 -16.80 14.75 11.73
CA GLY A 220 -15.78 14.33 12.69
C GLY A 220 -16.11 12.97 13.35
N SER A 221 -16.75 12.05 12.64
CA SER A 221 -17.20 10.74 13.16
C SER A 221 -16.09 9.87 13.74
N GLY A 222 -14.81 10.27 13.60
CA GLY A 222 -13.66 9.55 14.13
C GLY A 222 -13.09 8.51 13.15
N PHE A 223 -12.08 7.78 13.62
CA PHE A 223 -11.26 6.91 12.81
C PHE A 223 -11.46 5.43 13.18
N TYR A 224 -11.31 4.58 12.19
CA TYR A 224 -11.30 3.13 12.33
C TYR A 224 -9.99 2.64 13.00
N LYS A 225 -8.89 3.27 12.62
CA LYS A 225 -7.54 2.86 13.06
C LYS A 225 -6.64 4.08 13.22
N VAL A 226 -5.76 4.02 14.22
CA VAL A 226 -4.66 4.97 14.40
C VAL A 226 -3.37 4.19 14.59
N SER A 227 -2.42 4.41 13.70
CA SER A 227 -1.07 3.85 13.77
C SER A 227 -0.12 4.90 14.32
N ALA A 228 0.56 4.60 15.42
CA ALA A 228 1.58 5.45 16.05
C ALA A 228 2.96 4.88 15.75
N TYR A 229 3.89 5.74 15.36
CA TYR A 229 5.27 5.40 15.05
C TYR A 229 6.18 6.00 16.12
N THR A 230 7.12 5.19 16.60
CA THR A 230 8.16 5.61 17.56
C THR A 230 9.50 5.66 16.83
N GLY A 231 10.33 6.62 17.20
CA GLY A 231 11.69 6.79 16.66
C GLY A 231 12.72 5.84 17.27
#